data_58b8eb30b557a7767f4db31cd9cb5e17
#
_entry.id   58b8eb30b557a7767f4db31cd9cb5e17
#
_cell.length_a   1.000
_cell.length_b   1.000
_cell.length_c   1.000
_cell.angle_alpha   90.00
_cell.angle_beta   90.00
_cell.angle_gamma   90.00
#
_symmetry.space_group_name_H-M   'P 1'
#
loop_
_entity.id
_entity.type
_entity.pdbx_description
1 polymer ?
#
loop_
_entity_poly.entity_id
_entity_poly.type
_entity_poly.pdbx_seq_one_letter_code
_entity_poly.pdbx_strand_id
1 'polypeptide(L)'
;MTDYVYTAGAMEHVSKDAMMDWREYAETMLDDFDIKCLHPTRRVALHLQPREEEDISTYNKLKRIEAQDMIDIQKSRVVLADLRDSMPGKKWGTVMEVAKAKDLGKVIIVLVDPGQFKHPFIYTYATEVHYDLQEALEAVVDYYDGV
;
A
#
# COMPACT_ATOMS: atom_id res chain seq x y z
N MET A 1 18.63 -10.94 7.81
CA MET A 1 18.08 -9.60 7.52
C MET A 1 16.63 -9.73 7.10
N THR A 2 15.74 -8.91 7.66
CA THR A 2 14.32 -9.01 7.37
C THR A 2 13.98 -8.23 6.12
N ASP A 3 13.23 -8.86 5.21
CA ASP A 3 12.72 -8.22 4.02
C ASP A 3 11.31 -7.68 4.27
N TYR A 4 11.03 -6.51 3.71
CA TYR A 4 9.74 -5.81 3.92
C TYR A 4 9.08 -5.48 2.60
N VAL A 5 7.76 -5.60 2.57
CA VAL A 5 6.89 -5.06 1.53
C VAL A 5 5.91 -4.10 2.17
N TYR A 6 5.69 -2.96 1.54
CA TYR A 6 4.69 -2.00 1.99
C TYR A 6 3.38 -2.23 1.22
N THR A 7 2.27 -2.35 1.94
CA THR A 7 0.96 -2.56 1.32
C THR A 7 0.18 -1.26 1.29
N ALA A 8 0.09 -0.64 0.14
CA ALA A 8 -0.66 0.60 -0.06
C ALA A 8 -2.07 0.28 -0.56
N GLY A 9 -3.08 0.89 0.01
CA GLY A 9 -4.47 0.68 -0.38
C GLY A 9 -5.39 1.65 0.33
N ALA A 10 -6.66 1.71 -0.11
CA ALA A 10 -7.63 2.64 0.41
C ALA A 10 -7.86 2.44 1.91
N MET A 11 -7.91 3.54 2.65
CA MET A 11 -8.18 3.56 4.08
C MET A 11 -9.30 4.52 4.45
N GLU A 12 -9.46 5.61 3.70
CA GLU A 12 -10.54 6.57 3.93
C GLU A 12 -11.88 6.00 3.46
N HIS A 13 -12.92 6.15 4.29
CA HIS A 13 -14.27 5.69 3.98
C HIS A 13 -14.38 4.20 3.71
N VAL A 14 -13.51 3.42 4.35
CA VAL A 14 -13.47 1.96 4.22
C VAL A 14 -13.68 1.36 5.60
N SER A 15 -14.44 0.27 5.69
CA SER A 15 -14.55 -0.48 6.95
C SER A 15 -13.21 -1.10 7.31
N LYS A 16 -13.00 -1.34 8.61
CA LYS A 16 -11.77 -1.99 9.07
C LYS A 16 -11.58 -3.34 8.39
N ASP A 17 -12.64 -4.13 8.27
CA ASP A 17 -12.56 -5.45 7.66
C ASP A 17 -12.16 -5.35 6.19
N ALA A 18 -12.79 -4.45 5.43
CA ALA A 18 -12.49 -4.30 4.01
C ALA A 18 -11.04 -3.86 3.76
N MET A 19 -10.46 -3.03 4.65
CA MET A 19 -9.08 -2.62 4.46
C MET A 19 -8.06 -3.69 4.90
N MET A 20 -8.47 -4.64 5.75
CA MET A 20 -7.57 -5.66 6.27
C MET A 20 -7.62 -6.99 5.52
N ASP A 21 -8.76 -7.35 4.91
CA ASP A 21 -8.91 -8.69 4.30
C ASP A 21 -7.80 -9.04 3.31
N TRP A 22 -7.54 -8.19 2.33
CA TRP A 22 -6.51 -8.47 1.35
C TRP A 22 -5.10 -8.36 1.94
N ARG A 23 -4.92 -7.50 2.93
CA ARG A 23 -3.65 -7.34 3.61
C ARG A 23 -3.31 -8.53 4.49
N GLU A 24 -4.30 -9.09 5.16
CA GLU A 24 -4.10 -10.31 5.96
C GLU A 24 -3.75 -11.50 5.08
N TYR A 25 -4.39 -11.62 3.93
CA TYR A 25 -4.06 -12.64 2.95
C TYR A 25 -2.61 -12.48 2.48
N ALA A 26 -2.22 -11.26 2.13
CA ALA A 26 -0.86 -10.96 1.71
C ALA A 26 0.15 -11.30 2.80
N GLU A 27 -0.13 -10.88 4.03
CA GLU A 27 0.75 -11.14 5.18
C GLU A 27 0.95 -12.63 5.40
N THR A 28 -0.12 -13.41 5.38
CA THR A 28 -0.07 -14.86 5.59
C THR A 28 0.76 -15.54 4.50
N MET A 29 0.52 -15.18 3.24
CA MET A 29 1.24 -15.79 2.13
C MET A 29 2.73 -15.43 2.14
N LEU A 30 3.04 -14.15 2.35
CA LEU A 30 4.43 -13.68 2.28
C LEU A 30 5.25 -14.09 3.51
N ASP A 31 4.60 -14.36 4.63
CA ASP A 31 5.28 -14.84 5.82
C ASP A 31 5.98 -16.19 5.57
N ASP A 32 5.43 -17.02 4.70
CA ASP A 32 6.05 -18.29 4.31
C ASP A 32 7.41 -18.09 3.59
N PHE A 33 7.68 -16.89 3.11
CA PHE A 33 8.91 -16.53 2.40
C PHE A 33 9.80 -15.58 3.23
N ASP A 34 9.50 -15.43 4.52
CA ASP A 34 10.22 -14.51 5.42
C ASP A 34 10.15 -13.05 4.97
N ILE A 35 9.07 -12.66 4.29
CA ILE A 35 8.81 -11.29 3.89
C ILE A 35 7.72 -10.72 4.79
N LYS A 36 8.03 -9.62 5.48
CA LYS A 36 7.08 -8.97 6.38
C LYS A 36 6.34 -7.84 5.68
N CYS A 37 5.01 -7.82 5.86
CA CYS A 37 4.18 -6.73 5.38
C CYS A 37 4.18 -5.58 6.37
N LEU A 38 4.41 -4.38 5.87
CA LEU A 38 4.25 -3.15 6.63
C LEU A 38 2.96 -2.49 6.15
N HIS A 39 1.95 -2.51 7.02
CA HIS A 39 0.63 -1.98 6.68
C HIS A 39 0.42 -0.61 7.30
N PRO A 40 -0.08 0.38 6.55
CA PRO A 40 -0.44 1.67 7.17
C PRO A 40 -1.49 1.50 8.27
N THR A 41 -2.39 0.53 8.12
CA THR A 41 -3.49 0.28 9.06
C THR A 41 -3.05 -0.02 10.48
N ARG A 42 -1.83 -0.51 10.69
CA ARG A 42 -1.39 -0.88 12.04
C ARG A 42 -1.20 0.31 12.98
N ARG A 43 -1.16 1.53 12.45
CA ARG A 43 -0.98 2.75 13.24
C ARG A 43 -2.13 3.74 13.09
N VAL A 44 -3.09 3.43 12.24
CA VAL A 44 -4.16 4.39 11.95
C VAL A 44 -5.18 4.41 13.07
N ALA A 45 -5.45 5.59 13.58
CA ALA A 45 -6.61 5.83 14.41
C ALA A 45 -7.78 6.09 13.46
N LEU A 46 -8.60 5.08 13.23
CA LEU A 46 -9.64 5.11 12.20
C LEU A 46 -10.67 6.23 12.38
N HIS A 47 -10.79 6.74 13.60
CA HIS A 47 -11.69 7.85 13.90
C HIS A 47 -11.12 9.22 13.55
N LEU A 48 -9.83 9.33 13.24
CA LEU A 48 -9.24 10.60 12.85
C LEU A 48 -9.69 10.98 11.44
N GLN A 49 -10.10 12.23 11.29
CA GLN A 49 -10.56 12.75 10.01
C GLN A 49 -9.76 14.00 9.65
N PRO A 50 -9.43 14.22 8.38
CA PRO A 50 -8.67 15.39 7.95
C PRO A 50 -9.28 16.73 8.37
N ARG A 51 -10.61 16.81 8.45
CA ARG A 51 -11.29 18.04 8.86
C ARG A 51 -11.03 18.45 10.31
N GLU A 52 -10.42 17.57 11.09
CA GLU A 52 -10.06 17.86 12.48
C GLU A 52 -8.66 18.48 12.61
N GLU A 53 -8.06 18.87 11.51
CA GLU A 53 -6.72 19.44 11.46
C GLU A 53 -6.56 20.72 12.27
N GLU A 54 -7.65 21.45 12.54
CA GLU A 54 -7.63 22.66 13.34
C GLU A 54 -7.21 22.38 14.80
N ASP A 55 -7.40 21.15 15.27
CA ASP A 55 -6.88 20.71 16.54
C ASP A 55 -5.41 20.32 16.35
N ILE A 56 -4.50 21.08 16.97
CA ILE A 56 -3.06 20.86 16.81
C ILE A 56 -2.63 19.45 17.26
N SER A 57 -3.28 18.89 18.25
CA SER A 57 -3.00 17.54 18.73
C SER A 57 -3.37 16.50 17.66
N THR A 58 -4.55 16.62 17.07
CA THR A 58 -5.00 15.74 15.99
C THR A 58 -4.12 15.90 14.76
N TYR A 59 -3.78 17.13 14.39
CA TYR A 59 -2.88 17.41 13.29
C TYR A 59 -1.54 16.68 13.48
N ASN A 60 -0.96 16.79 14.67
CA ASN A 60 0.33 16.14 14.95
C ASN A 60 0.24 14.63 14.87
N LYS A 61 -0.88 14.02 15.30
CA LYS A 61 -1.09 12.57 15.16
C LYS A 61 -1.14 12.16 13.70
N LEU A 62 -1.86 12.91 12.88
CA LEU A 62 -1.94 12.62 11.43
C LEU A 62 -0.56 12.75 10.78
N LYS A 63 0.22 13.74 11.15
CA LYS A 63 1.57 13.92 10.62
C LYS A 63 2.52 12.80 11.06
N ARG A 64 2.36 12.27 12.26
CA ARG A 64 3.14 11.12 12.71
C ARG A 64 2.79 9.86 11.91
N ILE A 65 1.51 9.66 11.60
CA ILE A 65 1.07 8.54 10.77
C ILE A 65 1.71 8.64 9.38
N GLU A 66 1.62 9.82 8.76
CA GLU A 66 2.22 10.06 7.46
C GLU A 66 3.73 9.82 7.48
N ALA A 67 4.43 10.37 8.47
CA ALA A 67 5.88 10.21 8.60
C ALA A 67 6.26 8.74 8.77
N GLN A 68 5.51 7.98 9.57
CA GLN A 68 5.78 6.56 9.77
C GLN A 68 5.54 5.76 8.50
N ASP A 69 4.49 6.10 7.75
CA ASP A 69 4.23 5.44 6.47
C ASP A 69 5.38 5.68 5.48
N MET A 70 5.93 6.88 5.46
CA MET A 70 7.10 7.18 4.63
C MET A 70 8.34 6.38 5.06
N ILE A 71 8.55 6.23 6.36
CA ILE A 71 9.64 5.38 6.89
C ILE A 71 9.43 3.93 6.44
N ASP A 72 8.21 3.43 6.52
CA ASP A 72 7.89 2.05 6.14
C ASP A 72 8.09 1.83 4.63
N ILE A 73 7.74 2.80 3.80
CA ILE A 73 8.01 2.73 2.36
C ILE A 73 9.52 2.69 2.12
N GLN A 74 10.29 3.52 2.83
CA GLN A 74 11.75 3.54 2.69
C GLN A 74 12.39 2.20 3.05
N LYS A 75 11.86 1.52 4.07
CA LYS A 75 12.36 0.21 4.48
C LYS A 75 12.04 -0.90 3.49
N SER A 76 11.01 -0.73 2.70
CA SER A 76 10.49 -1.76 1.82
C SER A 76 11.19 -1.73 0.47
N ARG A 77 11.52 -2.90 -0.07
CA ARG A 77 12.03 -3.02 -1.44
C ARG A 77 10.91 -2.87 -2.45
N VAL A 78 9.75 -3.42 -2.11
CA VAL A 78 8.56 -3.46 -2.98
C VAL A 78 7.41 -2.75 -2.29
N VAL A 79 6.66 -1.97 -3.07
CA VAL A 79 5.35 -1.45 -2.67
C VAL A 79 4.29 -2.20 -3.48
N LEU A 80 3.40 -2.87 -2.79
CA LEU A 80 2.22 -3.52 -3.39
C LEU A 80 1.04 -2.60 -3.20
N ALA A 81 0.52 -2.05 -4.30
CA ALA A 81 -0.55 -1.06 -4.25
C ALA A 81 -1.86 -1.63 -4.82
N ASP A 82 -2.90 -1.63 -3.99
CA ASP A 82 -4.24 -2.05 -4.41
C ASP A 82 -5.01 -0.84 -4.92
N LEU A 83 -5.14 -0.75 -6.23
CA LEU A 83 -5.88 0.31 -6.93
C LEU A 83 -7.13 -0.23 -7.62
N ARG A 84 -7.61 -1.41 -7.22
CA ARG A 84 -8.80 -2.01 -7.83
C ARG A 84 -10.04 -1.14 -7.58
N ASP A 85 -10.76 -0.80 -8.65
CA ASP A 85 -12.02 -0.06 -8.54
C ASP A 85 -13.11 -0.85 -7.83
N SER A 86 -13.06 -2.19 -7.89
CA SER A 86 -13.98 -3.07 -7.16
C SER A 86 -13.83 -2.99 -5.65
N MET A 87 -12.68 -2.53 -5.16
CA MET A 87 -12.45 -2.37 -3.73
C MET A 87 -12.98 -1.01 -3.27
N PRO A 88 -13.68 -0.96 -2.12
CA PRO A 88 -14.25 0.30 -1.65
C PRO A 88 -13.19 1.29 -1.18
N GLY A 89 -13.59 2.56 -1.09
CA GLY A 89 -12.78 3.60 -0.49
C GLY A 89 -12.09 4.50 -1.50
N LYS A 90 -11.57 5.61 -0.97
CA LYS A 90 -10.84 6.60 -1.77
C LYS A 90 -9.37 6.25 -1.85
N LYS A 91 -8.76 6.48 -3.01
CA LYS A 91 -7.42 6.02 -3.32
C LYS A 91 -6.38 7.14 -3.40
N TRP A 92 -6.70 8.34 -2.93
CA TRP A 92 -5.78 9.48 -2.99
C TRP A 92 -4.45 9.20 -2.29
N GLY A 93 -4.53 8.69 -1.05
CA GLY A 93 -3.33 8.36 -0.29
C GLY A 93 -2.51 7.28 -0.96
N THR A 94 -3.17 6.26 -1.52
CA THR A 94 -2.50 5.17 -2.22
C THR A 94 -1.73 5.69 -3.44
N VAL A 95 -2.35 6.57 -4.23
CA VAL A 95 -1.69 7.15 -5.41
C VAL A 95 -0.48 8.00 -5.00
N MET A 96 -0.61 8.76 -3.93
CA MET A 96 0.52 9.56 -3.41
C MET A 96 1.66 8.68 -2.92
N GLU A 97 1.36 7.57 -2.28
CA GLU A 97 2.37 6.60 -1.83
C GLU A 97 3.07 5.94 -3.01
N VAL A 98 2.33 5.61 -4.08
CA VAL A 98 2.92 5.09 -5.31
C VAL A 98 3.90 6.10 -5.93
N ALA A 99 3.50 7.36 -6.00
CA ALA A 99 4.37 8.42 -6.53
C ALA A 99 5.63 8.56 -5.68
N LYS A 100 5.50 8.54 -4.35
CA LYS A 100 6.63 8.62 -3.44
C LYS A 100 7.55 7.41 -3.58
N ALA A 101 6.99 6.23 -3.70
CA ALA A 101 7.76 5.01 -3.92
C ALA A 101 8.56 5.08 -5.23
N LYS A 102 7.98 5.66 -6.27
CA LYS A 102 8.67 5.88 -7.55
C LYS A 102 9.88 6.79 -7.37
N ASP A 103 9.71 7.90 -6.65
CA ASP A 103 10.81 8.82 -6.37
C ASP A 103 11.95 8.16 -5.59
N LEU A 104 11.60 7.21 -4.73
CA LEU A 104 12.58 6.47 -3.93
C LEU A 104 13.19 5.27 -4.67
N GLY A 105 12.82 5.04 -5.92
CA GLY A 105 13.35 3.96 -6.73
C GLY A 105 12.89 2.57 -6.32
N LYS A 106 11.72 2.46 -5.70
CA LYS A 106 11.18 1.17 -5.28
C LYS A 106 10.55 0.41 -6.45
N VAL A 107 10.49 -0.91 -6.32
CA VAL A 107 9.66 -1.74 -7.19
C VAL A 107 8.19 -1.51 -6.79
N ILE A 108 7.35 -1.25 -7.77
CA ILE A 108 5.94 -0.94 -7.54
C ILE A 108 5.09 -1.95 -8.30
N ILE A 109 4.37 -2.79 -7.56
CA ILE A 109 3.45 -3.76 -8.11
C ILE A 109 2.04 -3.25 -7.86
N VAL A 110 1.30 -3.01 -8.94
CA VAL A 110 -0.04 -2.42 -8.87
C VAL A 110 -1.08 -3.48 -9.21
N LEU A 111 -2.09 -3.57 -8.36
CA LEU A 111 -3.23 -4.45 -8.55
C LEU A 111 -4.43 -3.62 -9.01
N VAL A 112 -5.02 -3.99 -10.15
CA VAL A 112 -6.19 -3.32 -10.74
C VAL A 112 -7.18 -4.38 -11.22
N ASP A 113 -8.41 -3.98 -11.49
CA ASP A 113 -9.40 -4.89 -12.07
C ASP A 113 -9.21 -5.03 -13.59
N PRO A 114 -9.55 -6.19 -14.18
CA PRO A 114 -9.54 -6.33 -15.63
C PRO A 114 -10.46 -5.29 -16.29
N GLY A 115 -9.97 -4.63 -17.33
CA GLY A 115 -10.73 -3.61 -18.05
C GLY A 115 -10.86 -2.26 -17.35
N GLN A 116 -10.31 -2.13 -16.15
CA GLN A 116 -10.32 -0.86 -15.42
C GLN A 116 -9.48 0.18 -16.16
N PHE A 117 -9.98 1.43 -16.22
CA PHE A 117 -9.18 2.54 -16.71
C PHE A 117 -7.96 2.75 -15.81
N LYS A 118 -6.81 2.88 -16.44
CA LYS A 118 -5.55 3.11 -15.72
C LYS A 118 -5.01 4.47 -16.12
N HIS A 119 -4.84 5.33 -15.14
CA HIS A 119 -4.26 6.65 -15.38
C HIS A 119 -2.85 6.50 -15.97
N PRO A 120 -2.46 7.33 -16.96
CA PRO A 120 -1.11 7.23 -17.57
C PRO A 120 0.03 7.23 -16.56
N PHE A 121 -0.08 7.97 -15.46
CA PHE A 121 0.95 7.99 -14.42
C PHE A 121 1.09 6.64 -13.72
N ILE A 122 0.00 5.91 -13.57
CA ILE A 122 0.07 4.57 -12.96
C ILE A 122 0.87 3.64 -13.87
N TYR A 123 0.64 3.67 -15.18
CA TYR A 123 1.45 2.90 -16.11
C TYR A 123 2.92 3.29 -16.06
N THR A 124 3.20 4.60 -15.93
CA THR A 124 4.57 5.10 -15.88
C THR A 124 5.28 4.69 -14.60
N TYR A 125 4.56 4.70 -13.46
CA TYR A 125 5.15 4.44 -12.15
C TYR A 125 5.19 2.96 -11.79
N ALA A 126 4.24 2.16 -12.29
CA ALA A 126 4.18 0.74 -11.97
C ALA A 126 5.34 -0.02 -12.63
N THR A 127 6.01 -0.85 -11.84
CA THR A 127 6.97 -1.81 -12.37
C THR A 127 6.23 -2.97 -13.03
N GLU A 128 5.16 -3.45 -12.37
CA GLU A 128 4.28 -4.48 -12.91
C GLU A 128 2.83 -4.14 -12.56
N VAL A 129 1.92 -4.59 -13.43
CA VAL A 129 0.48 -4.47 -13.22
C VAL A 129 -0.13 -5.86 -13.24
N HIS A 130 -0.92 -6.18 -12.25
CA HIS A 130 -1.59 -7.48 -12.14
C HIS A 130 -3.09 -7.30 -11.91
N TYR A 131 -3.86 -8.31 -12.30
CA TYR A 131 -5.32 -8.32 -12.15
C TYR A 131 -5.77 -9.25 -11.03
N ASP A 132 -4.85 -10.03 -10.48
CA ASP A 132 -5.13 -11.02 -9.45
C ASP A 132 -4.15 -10.89 -8.30
N LEU A 133 -4.69 -10.90 -7.06
CA LEU A 133 -3.87 -10.71 -5.87
C LEU A 133 -2.82 -11.81 -5.72
N GLN A 134 -3.18 -13.06 -5.99
CA GLN A 134 -2.23 -14.17 -5.89
C GLN A 134 -1.05 -13.99 -6.82
N GLU A 135 -1.30 -13.61 -8.08
CA GLU A 135 -0.24 -13.37 -9.05
C GLU A 135 0.63 -12.18 -8.64
N ALA A 136 0.02 -11.13 -8.09
CA ALA A 136 0.77 -9.98 -7.59
C ALA A 136 1.70 -10.37 -6.45
N LEU A 137 1.23 -11.23 -5.54
CA LEU A 137 2.05 -11.70 -4.42
C LEU A 137 3.19 -12.59 -4.88
N GLU A 138 2.96 -13.44 -5.88
CA GLU A 138 4.02 -14.24 -6.47
C GLU A 138 5.09 -13.36 -7.09
N ALA A 139 4.68 -12.28 -7.76
CA ALA A 139 5.62 -11.30 -8.31
C ALA A 139 6.44 -10.62 -7.20
N VAL A 140 5.81 -10.29 -6.07
CA VAL A 140 6.54 -9.75 -4.91
C VAL A 140 7.65 -10.68 -4.49
N VAL A 141 7.36 -11.96 -4.33
CA VAL A 141 8.35 -12.97 -3.92
C VAL A 141 9.53 -12.99 -4.87
N ASP A 142 9.29 -12.91 -6.18
CA ASP A 142 10.34 -12.94 -7.17
C ASP A 142 11.38 -11.84 -6.97
N TYR A 143 10.98 -10.66 -6.55
CA TYR A 143 11.91 -9.55 -6.32
C TYR A 143 12.78 -9.74 -5.08
N TYR A 144 12.39 -10.63 -4.17
CA TYR A 144 13.19 -10.94 -2.99
C TYR A 144 14.09 -12.16 -3.20
N ASP A 145 13.71 -13.02 -4.13
CA ASP A 145 14.52 -14.21 -4.48
C ASP A 145 15.62 -13.89 -5.49
N GLY A 146 15.71 -12.65 -5.95
CA GLY A 146 16.77 -12.25 -6.88
C GLY A 146 16.59 -12.73 -8.30
N VAL A 147 15.36 -12.76 -8.73
CA VAL A 147 15.03 -13.12 -10.13
C VAL A 147 15.63 -12.14 -11.11
#